data_c9f2879c4cff2d15def0d1ad23a8afa4
#
_entry.id   c9f2879c4cff2d15def0d1ad23a8afa4
#
_cell.length_a   1.000
_cell.length_b   1.000
_cell.length_c   1.000
_cell.angle_alpha   90.00
_cell.angle_beta   90.00
_cell.angle_gamma   90.00
#
_symmetry.space_group_name_H-M   'P 1'
#
loop_
_entity.id
_entity.type
_entity.pdbx_description
1 polymer ?
#
loop_
_entity_poly.entity_id
_entity_poly.type
_entity_poly.pdbx_seq_one_letter_code
_entity_poly.pdbx_strand_id
1 'polypeptide(L)'
;MNMSRIARLGALLGLALLLGACQSLSRSEQPEGIATTHEKWEHKPADCSGQDCPLVNVELQPITGQPALNARIEATLLDLVKAATGNRPASLAEHEREFLANGKPGWVSYLQAKVLSQHDQLVVIELSSYHFIGGAHGVPGRTYLNYDRTQNKVLSLQDMLVPGEEAAFWQIAARAHQAWLIAQGHGNDTEYRKTWPFERTANIALNPDAVMLKYDVARLAPYADGHPEILIPYSQLQGILRPAYMPGAAR
;
A
#
# COMPACT_ATOMS: atom_id res chain seq x y z
N MET A 1 54.46 57.46 -7.46
CA MET A 1 54.24 55.99 -7.54
C MET A 1 53.03 55.68 -6.70
N ASN A 2 51.97 55.15 -7.32
CA ASN A 2 50.58 55.19 -6.84
C ASN A 2 50.24 54.25 -5.67
N MET A 3 50.00 54.80 -4.49
CA MET A 3 49.42 54.12 -3.31
C MET A 3 47.91 53.74 -3.47
N SER A 4 47.28 54.11 -4.56
CA SER A 4 45.83 53.89 -4.77
C SER A 4 45.44 52.52 -5.38
N ARG A 5 46.39 51.69 -5.78
CA ARG A 5 46.11 50.36 -6.38
C ARG A 5 46.13 49.20 -5.41
N ILE A 6 46.69 49.37 -4.20
CA ILE A 6 46.76 48.29 -3.19
C ILE A 6 45.50 48.23 -2.32
N ALA A 7 44.80 49.36 -2.14
CA ALA A 7 43.55 49.40 -1.36
C ALA A 7 42.32 48.77 -2.04
N ARG A 8 42.35 48.58 -3.39
CA ARG A 8 41.21 47.99 -4.15
C ARG A 8 41.27 46.47 -4.28
N LEU A 9 42.43 45.83 -4.06
CA LEU A 9 42.51 44.36 -4.05
C LEU A 9 42.12 43.72 -2.73
N GLY A 10 42.25 44.45 -1.61
CA GLY A 10 41.86 43.94 -0.31
C GLY A 10 40.35 43.87 -0.06
N ALA A 11 39.57 44.75 -0.74
CA ALA A 11 38.11 44.80 -0.60
C ALA A 11 37.35 43.69 -1.39
N LEU A 12 37.97 43.13 -2.42
CA LEU A 12 37.37 42.09 -3.23
C LEU A 12 37.63 40.67 -2.68
N LEU A 13 38.64 40.46 -1.85
CA LEU A 13 38.91 39.19 -1.22
C LEU A 13 38.05 38.97 0.05
N GLY A 14 37.59 40.04 0.71
CA GLY A 14 36.78 39.97 1.92
C GLY A 14 35.30 39.64 1.65
N LEU A 15 34.79 39.91 0.45
CA LEU A 15 33.36 39.69 0.10
C LEU A 15 33.10 38.28 -0.43
N ALA A 16 34.14 37.56 -0.87
CA ALA A 16 34.00 36.19 -1.36
C ALA A 16 33.93 35.12 -0.24
N LEU A 17 34.29 35.47 0.99
CA LEU A 17 34.27 34.54 2.14
C LEU A 17 32.95 34.52 2.92
N LEU A 18 32.02 35.46 2.65
CA LEU A 18 30.72 35.52 3.34
C LEU A 18 29.58 34.81 2.62
N LEU A 19 29.77 34.31 1.39
CA LEU A 19 28.75 33.58 0.62
C LEU A 19 28.83 32.07 0.81
N GLY A 20 29.79 31.53 1.52
CA GLY A 20 29.98 30.10 1.75
C GLY A 20 29.29 29.53 2.98
N ALA A 21 28.71 30.38 3.86
CA ALA A 21 28.22 29.93 5.18
C ALA A 21 26.73 29.61 5.28
N CYS A 22 25.95 29.77 4.17
CA CYS A 22 24.50 29.55 4.19
C CYS A 22 24.01 28.28 3.49
N GLN A 23 24.87 27.33 3.13
CA GLN A 23 24.44 26.10 2.45
C GLN A 23 24.42 24.86 3.33
N SER A 24 24.63 24.98 4.63
CA SER A 24 24.65 23.81 5.54
C SER A 24 23.47 23.73 6.51
N LEU A 25 22.44 24.54 6.35
CA LEU A 25 21.28 24.55 7.24
C LEU A 25 19.98 24.41 6.46
N SER A 26 19.70 23.26 5.93
CA SER A 26 18.36 22.72 5.63
C SER A 26 18.46 21.44 4.78
N ARG A 27 19.27 20.47 5.21
CA ARG A 27 18.98 19.12 4.83
C ARG A 27 17.98 18.62 5.87
N SER A 28 16.69 18.81 5.62
CA SER A 28 15.69 17.99 6.29
C SER A 28 16.09 16.54 5.97
N GLU A 29 16.63 15.83 6.95
CA GLU A 29 16.80 14.39 6.86
C GLU A 29 15.39 13.84 6.61
N GLN A 30 15.08 13.56 5.34
CA GLN A 30 13.97 12.68 5.05
C GLN A 30 14.29 11.37 5.78
N PRO A 31 13.39 10.85 6.62
CA PRO A 31 13.65 9.62 7.32
C PRO A 31 14.06 8.58 6.28
N GLU A 32 15.24 7.97 6.48
CA GLU A 32 15.73 6.93 5.59
C GLU A 32 14.62 5.91 5.34
N GLY A 33 14.42 5.55 4.08
CA GLY A 33 13.42 4.58 3.69
C GLY A 33 13.64 3.26 4.44
N ILE A 34 12.58 2.52 4.69
CA ILE A 34 12.71 1.20 5.30
C ILE A 34 13.50 0.29 4.37
N ALA A 35 14.55 -0.36 4.89
CA ALA A 35 15.36 -1.26 4.10
C ALA A 35 14.58 -2.54 3.78
N THR A 36 14.61 -2.96 2.52
CA THR A 36 13.96 -4.18 2.03
C THR A 36 14.95 -5.04 1.26
N THR A 37 14.69 -6.34 1.23
CA THR A 37 15.25 -7.25 0.24
C THR A 37 14.22 -7.55 -0.83
N HIS A 38 14.60 -8.26 -1.88
CA HIS A 38 13.67 -8.70 -2.92
C HIS A 38 13.83 -10.21 -3.11
N GLU A 39 12.72 -10.92 -2.94
CA GLU A 39 12.62 -12.37 -3.11
C GLU A 39 11.58 -12.67 -4.18
N LYS A 40 11.96 -13.49 -5.16
CA LYS A 40 11.06 -13.90 -6.23
C LYS A 40 11.35 -15.32 -6.66
N TRP A 41 10.29 -16.10 -6.81
CA TRP A 41 10.41 -17.44 -7.38
C TRP A 41 9.15 -17.81 -8.16
N GLU A 42 9.33 -18.77 -9.05
CA GLU A 42 8.27 -19.37 -9.86
C GLU A 42 8.52 -20.85 -9.95
N HIS A 43 7.55 -21.65 -9.55
CA HIS A 43 7.68 -23.11 -9.56
C HIS A 43 6.49 -23.77 -10.26
N LYS A 44 6.80 -24.90 -10.88
CA LYS A 44 5.89 -25.85 -11.54
C LYS A 44 6.20 -27.25 -11.02
N PRO A 45 5.29 -28.23 -11.16
CA PRO A 45 5.63 -29.64 -10.87
C PRO A 45 6.83 -30.10 -11.69
N ALA A 46 7.74 -30.87 -11.09
CA ALA A 46 9.00 -31.29 -11.73
C ALA A 46 8.78 -32.16 -12.97
N ASP A 47 7.67 -32.88 -13.04
CA ASP A 47 7.25 -33.76 -14.12
C ASP A 47 6.38 -33.07 -15.18
N CYS A 48 6.11 -31.76 -15.03
CA CYS A 48 5.30 -31.00 -15.96
C CYS A 48 6.14 -30.00 -16.76
N SER A 49 6.10 -30.11 -18.07
CA SER A 49 6.74 -29.18 -19.02
C SER A 49 5.70 -28.62 -19.97
N GLY A 50 5.58 -27.29 -20.08
CA GLY A 50 4.65 -26.65 -20.99
C GLY A 50 3.99 -25.41 -20.39
N GLN A 51 3.10 -24.78 -21.17
CA GLN A 51 2.43 -23.54 -20.77
C GLN A 51 1.25 -23.80 -19.81
N ASP A 52 0.64 -24.97 -19.91
CA ASP A 52 -0.53 -25.33 -19.11
C ASP A 52 -0.18 -25.95 -17.75
N CYS A 53 1.11 -26.05 -17.39
CA CYS A 53 1.48 -26.57 -16.08
C CYS A 53 0.93 -25.70 -14.95
N PRO A 54 0.46 -26.32 -13.85
CA PRO A 54 0.16 -25.57 -12.65
C PRO A 54 1.35 -24.71 -12.22
N LEU A 55 1.08 -23.46 -11.81
CA LEU A 55 2.12 -22.48 -11.57
C LEU A 55 1.89 -21.77 -10.24
N VAL A 56 2.93 -21.69 -9.41
CA VAL A 56 3.01 -20.78 -8.27
C VAL A 56 4.09 -19.75 -8.53
N ASN A 57 3.75 -18.48 -8.45
CA ASN A 57 4.67 -17.36 -8.52
C ASN A 57 4.53 -16.50 -7.27
N VAL A 58 5.64 -16.23 -6.60
CA VAL A 58 5.69 -15.42 -5.37
C VAL A 58 6.73 -14.33 -5.53
N GLU A 59 6.37 -13.10 -5.19
CA GLU A 59 7.26 -11.95 -5.20
C GLU A 59 7.10 -11.14 -3.92
N LEU A 60 8.14 -11.07 -3.11
CA LEU A 60 8.12 -10.43 -1.80
C LEU A 60 9.17 -9.33 -1.70
N GLN A 61 8.86 -8.32 -0.89
CA GLN A 61 9.82 -7.34 -0.39
C GLN A 61 9.92 -7.45 1.14
N PRO A 62 10.65 -8.43 1.67
CA PRO A 62 10.85 -8.56 3.10
C PRO A 62 11.51 -7.32 3.69
N ILE A 63 11.02 -6.89 4.83
CA ILE A 63 11.53 -5.73 5.56
C ILE A 63 12.72 -6.16 6.40
N THR A 64 13.88 -5.57 6.14
CA THR A 64 15.13 -5.90 6.85
C THR A 64 15.03 -5.60 8.34
N GLY A 65 15.41 -6.58 9.17
CA GLY A 65 15.39 -6.41 10.62
C GLY A 65 14.00 -6.42 11.28
N GLN A 66 12.92 -6.75 10.52
CA GLN A 66 11.55 -6.74 11.01
C GLN A 66 10.88 -8.12 10.90
N PRO A 67 11.35 -9.16 11.62
CA PRO A 67 10.83 -10.52 11.47
C PRO A 67 9.34 -10.64 11.83
N ALA A 68 8.87 -9.91 12.83
CA ALA A 68 7.46 -9.93 13.23
C ALA A 68 6.55 -9.31 12.14
N LEU A 69 6.99 -8.23 11.47
CA LEU A 69 6.27 -7.63 10.36
C LEU A 69 6.26 -8.57 9.14
N ASN A 70 7.39 -9.21 8.84
CA ASN A 70 7.47 -10.18 7.75
C ASN A 70 6.56 -11.39 7.98
N ALA A 71 6.50 -11.90 9.20
CA ALA A 71 5.55 -12.96 9.58
C ALA A 71 4.08 -12.48 9.43
N ARG A 72 3.79 -11.20 9.73
CA ARG A 72 2.46 -10.63 9.52
C ARG A 72 2.13 -10.49 8.03
N ILE A 73 3.10 -10.11 7.20
CA ILE A 73 2.96 -10.06 5.73
C ILE A 73 2.61 -11.46 5.20
N GLU A 74 3.38 -12.48 5.57
CA GLU A 74 3.10 -13.86 5.16
C GLU A 74 1.71 -14.32 5.61
N ALA A 75 1.37 -14.15 6.89
CA ALA A 75 0.06 -14.50 7.42
C ALA A 75 -1.09 -13.85 6.64
N THR A 76 -0.91 -12.58 6.22
CA THR A 76 -1.91 -11.84 5.46
C THR A 76 -2.03 -12.35 4.02
N LEU A 77 -0.92 -12.74 3.37
CA LEU A 77 -0.96 -13.41 2.06
C LEU A 77 -1.70 -14.76 2.14
N LEU A 78 -1.48 -15.53 3.21
CA LEU A 78 -2.21 -16.80 3.45
C LEU A 78 -3.70 -16.58 3.70
N ASP A 79 -4.09 -15.46 4.29
CA ASP A 79 -5.51 -15.07 4.40
C ASP A 79 -6.13 -14.75 3.03
N LEU A 80 -5.37 -14.13 2.10
CA LEU A 80 -5.81 -13.95 0.71
C LEU A 80 -5.96 -15.28 -0.04
N VAL A 81 -5.03 -16.23 0.17
CA VAL A 81 -5.15 -17.61 -0.35
C VAL A 81 -6.45 -18.24 0.14
N LYS A 82 -6.72 -18.16 1.46
CA LYS A 82 -7.96 -18.69 2.05
C LYS A 82 -9.21 -18.07 1.43
N ALA A 83 -9.20 -16.75 1.23
CA ALA A 83 -10.34 -16.04 0.63
C ALA A 83 -10.64 -16.53 -0.79
N ALA A 84 -9.60 -16.87 -1.57
CA ALA A 84 -9.72 -17.33 -2.94
C ALA A 84 -10.04 -18.84 -3.07
N THR A 85 -9.48 -19.68 -2.17
CA THR A 85 -9.49 -21.13 -2.32
C THR A 85 -10.37 -21.86 -1.28
N GLY A 86 -10.76 -21.15 -0.21
CA GLY A 86 -11.46 -21.74 0.96
C GLY A 86 -10.53 -22.42 1.96
N ASN A 87 -9.26 -22.70 1.62
CA ASN A 87 -8.29 -23.36 2.48
C ASN A 87 -7.16 -22.38 2.86
N ARG A 88 -6.77 -22.34 4.15
CA ARG A 88 -5.66 -21.55 4.66
C ARG A 88 -4.47 -22.46 4.98
N PRO A 89 -3.42 -22.45 4.16
CA PRO A 89 -2.20 -23.19 4.45
C PRO A 89 -1.47 -22.58 5.66
N ALA A 90 -0.58 -23.35 6.30
CA ALA A 90 0.17 -22.89 7.46
C ALA A 90 1.38 -21.99 7.06
N SER A 91 1.88 -22.11 5.81
CA SER A 91 3.00 -21.33 5.28
C SER A 91 2.92 -21.20 3.76
N LEU A 92 3.69 -20.25 3.17
CA LEU A 92 3.85 -20.15 1.72
C LEU A 92 4.44 -21.42 1.12
N ALA A 93 5.39 -22.06 1.80
CA ALA A 93 5.97 -23.32 1.35
C ALA A 93 4.94 -24.47 1.34
N GLU A 94 4.04 -24.51 2.31
CA GLU A 94 2.92 -25.47 2.31
C GLU A 94 1.92 -25.16 1.20
N HIS A 95 1.56 -23.89 1.02
CA HIS A 95 0.70 -23.47 -0.09
C HIS A 95 1.25 -23.94 -1.44
N GLU A 96 2.52 -23.66 -1.70
CA GLU A 96 3.18 -24.05 -2.94
C GLU A 96 3.16 -25.57 -3.13
N ARG A 97 3.60 -26.33 -2.12
CA ARG A 97 3.63 -27.78 -2.17
C ARG A 97 2.25 -28.37 -2.48
N GLU A 98 1.21 -27.92 -1.77
CA GLU A 98 -0.15 -28.44 -1.96
C GLU A 98 -0.75 -28.02 -3.29
N PHE A 99 -0.53 -26.74 -3.70
CA PHE A 99 -1.01 -26.22 -4.97
C PHE A 99 -0.41 -26.97 -6.16
N LEU A 100 0.91 -27.21 -6.15
CA LEU A 100 1.58 -27.93 -7.22
C LEU A 100 1.26 -29.44 -7.23
N ALA A 101 1.08 -30.07 -6.07
CA ALA A 101 0.76 -31.49 -5.97
C ALA A 101 -0.67 -31.80 -6.47
N ASN A 102 -1.62 -30.87 -6.29
CA ASN A 102 -3.03 -31.06 -6.63
C ASN A 102 -3.48 -30.25 -7.86
N GLY A 103 -2.58 -29.42 -8.41
CA GLY A 103 -2.88 -28.47 -9.46
C GLY A 103 -3.27 -29.15 -10.77
N LYS A 104 -4.28 -28.59 -11.45
CA LYS A 104 -4.72 -29.06 -12.78
C LYS A 104 -4.10 -28.16 -13.86
N PRO A 105 -4.06 -28.61 -15.12
CA PRO A 105 -3.61 -27.79 -16.24
C PRO A 105 -4.28 -26.40 -16.25
N GLY A 106 -3.46 -25.36 -16.39
CA GLY A 106 -3.88 -23.97 -16.43
C GLY A 106 -4.11 -23.34 -15.05
N TRP A 107 -3.97 -24.08 -13.94
CA TRP A 107 -4.07 -23.47 -12.61
C TRP A 107 -2.87 -22.57 -12.32
N VAL A 108 -3.16 -21.39 -11.75
CA VAL A 108 -2.12 -20.43 -11.36
C VAL A 108 -2.39 -19.83 -9.98
N SER A 109 -1.32 -19.58 -9.25
CA SER A 109 -1.32 -18.86 -7.99
C SER A 109 -0.21 -17.79 -8.02
N TYR A 110 -0.59 -16.51 -7.98
CA TYR A 110 0.32 -15.38 -7.87
C TYR A 110 0.14 -14.72 -6.50
N LEU A 111 1.24 -14.51 -5.79
CA LEU A 111 1.28 -13.82 -4.50
C LEU A 111 2.35 -12.73 -4.55
N GLN A 112 2.02 -11.54 -4.09
CA GLN A 112 2.96 -10.42 -4.03
C GLN A 112 2.78 -9.61 -2.75
N ALA A 113 3.89 -9.19 -2.16
CA ALA A 113 3.93 -8.16 -1.12
C ALA A 113 5.01 -7.13 -1.47
N LYS A 114 4.66 -5.86 -1.50
CA LYS A 114 5.58 -4.76 -1.81
C LYS A 114 5.30 -3.53 -0.96
N VAL A 115 6.35 -2.76 -0.70
CA VAL A 115 6.20 -1.42 -0.12
C VAL A 115 5.58 -0.52 -1.17
N LEU A 116 4.35 -0.07 -0.93
CA LEU A 116 3.60 0.82 -1.82
C LEU A 116 4.05 2.27 -1.65
N SER A 117 4.16 2.72 -0.42
CA SER A 117 4.60 4.08 -0.09
C SER A 117 5.23 4.16 1.30
N GLN A 118 6.02 5.20 1.49
CA GLN A 118 6.61 5.56 2.79
C GLN A 118 6.51 7.07 2.96
N HIS A 119 6.01 7.51 4.08
CA HIS A 119 5.96 8.93 4.43
C HIS A 119 5.87 9.10 5.95
N ASP A 120 6.49 10.14 6.48
CA ASP A 120 6.58 10.37 7.91
C ASP A 120 7.05 9.10 8.65
N GLN A 121 6.31 8.61 9.65
CA GLN A 121 6.58 7.35 10.34
C GLN A 121 5.91 6.13 9.69
N LEU A 122 5.13 6.31 8.63
CA LEU A 122 4.32 5.26 8.04
C LEU A 122 5.01 4.54 6.88
N VAL A 123 4.80 3.25 6.80
CA VAL A 123 5.08 2.40 5.64
C VAL A 123 3.77 1.70 5.26
N VAL A 124 3.33 1.93 4.06
CA VAL A 124 2.16 1.24 3.48
C VAL A 124 2.65 0.08 2.65
N ILE A 125 2.22 -1.12 3.00
CA ILE A 125 2.58 -2.36 2.31
C ILE A 125 1.32 -2.87 1.60
N GLU A 126 1.41 -3.03 0.28
CA GLU A 126 0.39 -3.68 -0.53
C GLU A 126 0.65 -5.17 -0.61
N LEU A 127 -0.38 -5.97 -0.35
CA LEU A 127 -0.40 -7.39 -0.58
C LEU A 127 -1.42 -7.70 -1.66
N SER A 128 -1.05 -8.54 -2.60
CA SER A 128 -1.90 -8.93 -3.70
C SER A 128 -1.82 -10.43 -3.96
N SER A 129 -2.93 -10.98 -4.42
CA SER A 129 -3.03 -12.34 -4.89
C SER A 129 -3.85 -12.44 -6.17
N TYR A 130 -3.61 -13.49 -6.93
CA TYR A 130 -4.48 -13.93 -8.01
C TYR A 130 -4.45 -15.44 -8.06
N HIS A 131 -5.61 -16.06 -7.99
CA HIS A 131 -5.74 -17.51 -8.07
C HIS A 131 -6.71 -17.89 -9.20
N PHE A 132 -6.25 -18.69 -10.12
CA PHE A 132 -7.11 -19.38 -11.08
C PHE A 132 -7.05 -20.87 -10.82
N ILE A 133 -8.14 -21.42 -10.32
CA ILE A 133 -8.29 -22.85 -10.02
C ILE A 133 -9.41 -23.49 -10.86
N GLY A 134 -9.65 -22.94 -12.04
CA GLY A 134 -10.75 -23.31 -12.94
C GLY A 134 -11.93 -22.34 -12.85
N GLY A 135 -12.87 -22.50 -13.77
CA GLY A 135 -14.05 -21.63 -13.87
C GLY A 135 -13.89 -20.53 -14.92
N ALA A 136 -14.78 -19.53 -14.89
CA ALA A 136 -14.85 -18.48 -15.92
C ALA A 136 -13.72 -17.44 -15.80
N HIS A 137 -13.24 -17.17 -14.60
CA HIS A 137 -12.18 -16.20 -14.30
C HIS A 137 -11.49 -16.51 -12.98
N GLY A 138 -10.32 -15.92 -12.76
CA GLY A 138 -9.60 -16.05 -11.50
C GLY A 138 -10.16 -15.16 -10.39
N VAL A 139 -9.64 -15.36 -9.19
CA VAL A 139 -10.00 -14.59 -8.00
C VAL A 139 -8.82 -13.70 -7.62
N PRO A 140 -8.84 -12.40 -7.95
CA PRO A 140 -7.84 -11.45 -7.46
C PRO A 140 -8.17 -11.02 -6.03
N GLY A 141 -7.14 -10.79 -5.22
CA GLY A 141 -7.26 -10.22 -3.88
C GLY A 141 -6.30 -9.07 -3.68
N ARG A 142 -6.69 -8.08 -2.88
CA ARG A 142 -5.87 -6.92 -2.49
C ARG A 142 -6.10 -6.60 -1.02
N THR A 143 -5.02 -6.29 -0.31
CA THR A 143 -5.10 -5.76 1.05
C THR A 143 -3.89 -4.90 1.38
N TYR A 144 -3.97 -4.14 2.47
CA TYR A 144 -2.92 -3.21 2.89
C TYR A 144 -2.58 -3.39 4.36
N LEU A 145 -1.30 -3.24 4.67
CA LEU A 145 -0.82 -3.06 6.04
C LEU A 145 -0.25 -1.64 6.15
N ASN A 146 -0.78 -0.86 7.09
CA ASN A 146 -0.20 0.42 7.48
C ASN A 146 0.69 0.17 8.69
N TYR A 147 2.00 0.23 8.52
CA TYR A 147 2.95 -0.01 9.58
C TYR A 147 3.54 1.30 10.10
N ASP A 148 3.36 1.54 11.40
CA ASP A 148 3.97 2.64 12.12
C ASP A 148 5.34 2.20 12.64
N ARG A 149 6.41 2.80 12.09
CA ARG A 149 7.81 2.51 12.44
C ARG A 149 8.16 2.93 13.86
N THR A 150 7.52 3.99 14.36
CA THR A 150 7.78 4.54 15.69
C THR A 150 7.21 3.63 16.78
N GLN A 151 6.00 3.10 16.53
CA GLN A 151 5.33 2.18 17.45
C GLN A 151 5.69 0.72 17.19
N ASN A 152 6.39 0.40 16.08
CA ASN A 152 6.68 -0.95 15.63
C ASN A 152 5.39 -1.79 15.52
N LYS A 153 4.36 -1.23 14.88
CA LYS A 153 3.00 -1.78 14.91
C LYS A 153 2.30 -1.67 13.56
N VAL A 154 1.62 -2.73 13.14
CA VAL A 154 0.61 -2.66 12.07
C VAL A 154 -0.66 -2.09 12.67
N LEU A 155 -1.15 -1.01 12.07
CA LEU A 155 -2.30 -0.25 12.55
C LEU A 155 -3.62 -0.88 12.13
N SER A 156 -4.55 -1.00 13.07
CA SER A 156 -5.97 -1.21 12.80
C SER A 156 -6.65 0.14 12.51
N LEU A 157 -7.90 0.11 12.01
CA LEU A 157 -8.68 1.35 11.83
C LEU A 157 -8.79 2.14 13.14
N GLN A 158 -9.06 1.46 14.27
CA GLN A 158 -9.18 2.09 15.59
C GLN A 158 -7.86 2.75 16.05
N ASP A 159 -6.71 2.20 15.64
CA ASP A 159 -5.42 2.81 15.92
C ASP A 159 -5.21 4.12 15.17
N MET A 160 -5.79 4.23 13.96
CA MET A 160 -5.68 5.41 13.10
C MET A 160 -6.63 6.54 13.53
N LEU A 161 -7.77 6.21 14.13
CA LEU A 161 -8.83 7.17 14.43
C LEU A 161 -8.69 7.79 15.83
N VAL A 162 -9.17 9.02 15.97
CA VAL A 162 -9.49 9.59 17.27
C VAL A 162 -10.58 8.73 17.93
N PRO A 163 -10.48 8.40 19.23
CA PRO A 163 -11.48 7.58 19.91
C PRO A 163 -12.89 8.13 19.76
N GLY A 164 -13.83 7.29 19.32
CA GLY A 164 -15.22 7.66 19.07
C GLY A 164 -15.56 8.13 17.66
N GLU A 165 -14.55 8.39 16.80
CA GLU A 165 -14.76 8.99 15.47
C GLU A 165 -15.00 7.97 14.34
N GLU A 166 -15.13 6.69 14.63
CA GLU A 166 -15.33 5.67 13.60
C GLU A 166 -16.62 5.92 12.78
N ALA A 167 -17.71 6.33 13.43
CA ALA A 167 -18.97 6.63 12.74
C ALA A 167 -18.81 7.82 11.77
N ALA A 168 -18.10 8.88 12.20
CA ALA A 168 -17.82 10.04 11.36
C ALA A 168 -16.90 9.67 10.17
N PHE A 169 -15.89 8.83 10.40
CA PHE A 169 -15.03 8.30 9.32
C PHE A 169 -15.88 7.62 8.24
N TRP A 170 -16.76 6.70 8.61
CA TRP A 170 -17.60 5.98 7.64
C TRP A 170 -18.63 6.86 6.95
N GLN A 171 -19.11 7.93 7.60
CA GLN A 171 -19.96 8.93 6.94
C GLN A 171 -19.18 9.71 5.86
N ILE A 172 -17.91 10.07 6.14
CA ILE A 172 -17.03 10.71 5.16
C ILE A 172 -16.77 9.75 3.99
N ALA A 173 -16.45 8.48 4.27
CA ALA A 173 -16.24 7.45 3.27
C ALA A 173 -17.46 7.25 2.36
N ALA A 174 -18.67 7.25 2.93
CA ALA A 174 -19.90 7.16 2.16
C ALA A 174 -20.11 8.38 1.24
N ARG A 175 -19.76 9.60 1.69
CA ARG A 175 -19.79 10.79 0.81
C ARG A 175 -18.74 10.70 -0.31
N ALA A 176 -17.53 10.20 0.01
CA ALA A 176 -16.51 9.98 -1.00
C ALA A 176 -16.96 8.94 -2.05
N HIS A 177 -17.67 7.88 -1.63
CA HIS A 177 -18.30 6.94 -2.57
C HIS A 177 -19.34 7.61 -3.49
N GLN A 178 -20.17 8.52 -2.97
CA GLN A 178 -21.10 9.28 -3.83
C GLN A 178 -20.34 10.11 -4.88
N ALA A 179 -19.25 10.77 -4.48
CA ALA A 179 -18.42 11.53 -5.42
C ALA A 179 -17.76 10.59 -6.46
N TRP A 180 -17.32 9.42 -6.05
CA TRP A 180 -16.78 8.39 -6.93
C TRP A 180 -17.84 7.92 -7.95
N LEU A 181 -19.08 7.63 -7.53
CA LEU A 181 -20.18 7.26 -8.44
C LEU A 181 -20.45 8.35 -9.48
N ILE A 182 -20.42 9.62 -9.09
CA ILE A 182 -20.57 10.74 -10.03
C ILE A 182 -19.43 10.73 -11.05
N ALA A 183 -18.19 10.56 -10.59
CA ALA A 183 -17.01 10.52 -11.46
C ALA A 183 -17.03 9.32 -12.43
N GLN A 184 -17.63 8.20 -12.03
CA GLN A 184 -17.84 7.02 -12.90
C GLN A 184 -19.05 7.14 -13.82
N GLY A 185 -19.81 8.25 -13.76
CA GLY A 185 -21.02 8.45 -14.58
C GLY A 185 -22.29 7.84 -14.02
N HIS A 186 -22.25 7.28 -12.79
CA HIS A 186 -23.39 6.60 -12.14
C HIS A 186 -24.08 7.45 -11.06
N GLY A 187 -23.79 8.74 -10.99
CA GLY A 187 -24.33 9.62 -9.96
C GLY A 187 -25.86 9.66 -9.87
N ASN A 188 -26.55 9.57 -11.01
CA ASN A 188 -28.03 9.56 -11.13
C ASN A 188 -28.59 8.19 -11.49
N ASP A 189 -27.77 7.14 -11.57
CA ASP A 189 -28.20 5.79 -11.90
C ASP A 189 -28.70 5.08 -10.63
N THR A 190 -30.02 5.07 -10.46
CA THR A 190 -30.68 4.50 -9.27
C THR A 190 -30.49 2.97 -9.21
N GLU A 191 -30.52 2.27 -10.36
CA GLU A 191 -30.36 0.82 -10.38
C GLU A 191 -28.91 0.41 -10.11
N TYR A 192 -27.93 1.13 -10.66
CA TYR A 192 -26.53 0.91 -10.34
C TYR A 192 -26.27 1.09 -8.85
N ARG A 193 -26.74 2.20 -8.26
CA ARG A 193 -26.57 2.52 -6.82
C ARG A 193 -27.25 1.51 -5.91
N LYS A 194 -28.35 0.91 -6.34
CA LYS A 194 -29.05 -0.16 -5.63
C LYS A 194 -28.29 -1.49 -5.70
N THR A 195 -27.71 -1.79 -6.84
CA THR A 195 -26.93 -3.01 -7.06
C THR A 195 -25.58 -2.95 -6.37
N TRP A 196 -24.93 -1.78 -6.34
CA TRP A 196 -23.59 -1.53 -5.79
C TRP A 196 -23.65 -0.46 -4.68
N PRO A 197 -24.25 -0.77 -3.52
CA PRO A 197 -24.36 0.16 -2.41
C PRO A 197 -23.00 0.37 -1.73
N PHE A 198 -22.85 1.47 -1.00
CA PHE A 198 -21.67 1.67 -0.17
C PHE A 198 -21.53 0.56 0.86
N GLU A 199 -20.36 -0.02 0.96
CA GLU A 199 -19.97 -0.98 1.97
C GLU A 199 -18.72 -0.50 2.73
N ARG A 200 -18.53 -0.95 3.97
CA ARG A 200 -17.28 -0.73 4.70
C ARG A 200 -16.25 -1.74 4.25
N THR A 201 -14.98 -1.35 4.25
CA THR A 201 -13.86 -2.23 3.93
C THR A 201 -12.79 -2.16 5.02
N ALA A 202 -12.09 -3.27 5.24
CA ALA A 202 -10.88 -3.29 6.05
C ALA A 202 -9.63 -2.89 5.26
N ASN A 203 -9.71 -2.81 3.92
CA ASN A 203 -8.61 -2.49 3.05
C ASN A 203 -8.42 -0.98 2.94
N ILE A 204 -7.70 -0.42 3.91
CA ILE A 204 -7.47 1.02 4.06
C ILE A 204 -5.95 1.26 3.95
N ALA A 205 -5.55 2.17 3.07
CA ALA A 205 -4.16 2.60 2.95
C ALA A 205 -4.02 4.10 3.27
N LEU A 206 -3.11 4.42 4.20
CA LEU A 206 -2.72 5.80 4.51
C LEU A 206 -1.63 6.23 3.52
N ASN A 207 -2.01 6.59 2.30
CA ASN A 207 -1.07 7.07 1.29
C ASN A 207 -0.65 8.53 1.54
N PRO A 208 0.44 9.04 0.94
CA PRO A 208 0.92 10.40 1.19
C PRO A 208 -0.12 11.50 0.93
N ASP A 209 -0.97 11.35 -0.08
CA ASP A 209 -1.89 12.41 -0.54
C ASP A 209 -3.34 12.22 -0.06
N ALA A 210 -3.74 10.97 0.22
CA ALA A 210 -5.11 10.65 0.60
C ALA A 210 -5.18 9.31 1.34
N VAL A 211 -6.20 9.14 2.16
CA VAL A 211 -6.60 7.81 2.63
C VAL A 211 -7.35 7.10 1.51
N MET A 212 -6.89 5.92 1.14
CA MET A 212 -7.50 5.08 0.10
C MET A 212 -8.28 3.93 0.75
N LEU A 213 -9.53 3.79 0.33
CA LEU A 213 -10.35 2.61 0.58
C LEU A 213 -10.35 1.77 -0.67
N LYS A 214 -9.85 0.54 -0.60
CA LYS A 214 -9.82 -0.41 -1.71
C LYS A 214 -10.86 -1.49 -1.53
N TYR A 215 -11.50 -1.87 -2.60
CA TYR A 215 -12.53 -2.91 -2.59
C TYR A 215 -12.13 -4.06 -3.50
N ASP A 216 -12.52 -5.26 -3.11
CA ASP A 216 -12.38 -6.40 -3.99
C ASP A 216 -13.30 -6.26 -5.20
N VAL A 217 -12.98 -6.98 -6.28
CA VAL A 217 -13.81 -7.04 -7.47
C VAL A 217 -15.22 -7.47 -7.11
N ALA A 218 -16.21 -6.97 -7.84
CA ALA A 218 -17.63 -7.23 -7.63
C ALA A 218 -18.16 -6.84 -6.23
N ARG A 219 -17.57 -5.83 -5.56
CA ARG A 219 -18.08 -5.29 -4.28
C ARG A 219 -18.79 -3.96 -4.44
N LEU A 220 -18.23 -2.99 -5.15
CA LEU A 220 -18.83 -1.69 -5.40
C LEU A 220 -19.09 -1.42 -6.89
N ALA A 221 -18.69 -2.36 -7.77
CA ALA A 221 -18.78 -2.27 -9.21
C ALA A 221 -18.74 -3.69 -9.81
N PRO A 222 -19.13 -3.88 -11.09
CA PRO A 222 -18.97 -5.13 -11.80
C PRO A 222 -17.53 -5.66 -11.76
N TYR A 223 -17.36 -6.99 -11.87
CA TYR A 223 -16.03 -7.63 -11.87
C TYR A 223 -15.10 -7.04 -12.94
N ALA A 224 -15.65 -6.69 -14.11
CA ALA A 224 -14.89 -6.12 -15.23
C ALA A 224 -14.23 -4.78 -14.91
N ASP A 225 -14.73 -4.03 -13.91
CA ASP A 225 -14.20 -2.73 -13.50
C ASP A 225 -13.03 -2.88 -12.53
N GLY A 226 -12.66 -4.11 -12.17
CA GLY A 226 -11.53 -4.42 -11.29
C GLY A 226 -11.78 -4.08 -9.82
N HIS A 227 -10.75 -3.58 -9.16
CA HIS A 227 -10.79 -3.19 -7.74
C HIS A 227 -11.14 -1.71 -7.59
N PRO A 228 -12.35 -1.33 -7.17
CA PRO A 228 -12.69 0.07 -6.93
C PRO A 228 -11.82 0.72 -5.87
N GLU A 229 -11.43 1.97 -6.11
CA GLU A 229 -10.66 2.80 -5.17
C GLU A 229 -11.44 4.07 -4.83
N ILE A 230 -11.64 4.31 -3.55
CA ILE A 230 -12.24 5.55 -3.05
C ILE A 230 -11.18 6.32 -2.29
N LEU A 231 -10.89 7.52 -2.76
CA LEU A 231 -9.89 8.40 -2.14
C LEU A 231 -10.58 9.43 -1.24
N ILE A 232 -10.09 9.55 -0.03
CA ILE A 232 -10.56 10.55 0.96
C ILE A 232 -9.40 11.51 1.23
N PRO A 233 -9.46 12.76 0.76
CA PRO A 233 -8.45 13.76 1.06
C PRO A 233 -8.30 13.97 2.58
N TYR A 234 -7.06 14.11 3.06
CA TYR A 234 -6.78 14.35 4.48
C TYR A 234 -7.48 15.59 5.05
N SER A 235 -7.73 16.61 4.21
CA SER A 235 -8.48 17.79 4.62
C SER A 235 -9.90 17.49 5.14
N GLN A 236 -10.50 16.36 4.71
CA GLN A 236 -11.81 15.91 5.19
C GLN A 236 -11.73 15.08 6.48
N LEU A 237 -10.53 14.69 6.90
CA LEU A 237 -10.30 13.80 8.04
C LEU A 237 -9.71 14.52 9.26
N GLN A 238 -9.69 15.86 9.24
CA GLN A 238 -9.28 16.66 10.40
C GLN A 238 -10.17 16.39 11.60
N GLY A 239 -9.56 16.09 12.75
CA GLY A 239 -10.29 15.69 13.96
C GLY A 239 -10.84 14.26 13.95
N ILE A 240 -10.77 13.55 12.82
CA ILE A 240 -11.21 12.16 12.65
C ILE A 240 -10.02 11.21 12.71
N LEU A 241 -8.97 11.45 11.89
CA LEU A 241 -7.69 10.77 12.05
C LEU A 241 -6.91 11.38 13.22
N ARG A 242 -6.15 10.54 13.91
CA ARG A 242 -5.19 11.03 14.91
C ARG A 242 -4.17 11.97 14.26
N PRO A 243 -3.78 13.06 14.92
CA PRO A 243 -2.80 14.00 14.38
C PRO A 243 -1.50 13.33 13.89
N ALA A 244 -1.06 12.25 14.56
CA ALA A 244 0.13 11.51 14.19
C ALA A 244 0.07 10.88 12.78
N TYR A 245 -1.11 10.70 12.21
CA TYR A 245 -1.32 10.11 10.89
C TYR A 245 -1.79 11.11 9.83
N MET A 246 -1.80 12.39 10.19
CA MET A 246 -2.01 13.46 9.22
C MET A 246 -0.67 13.80 8.54
N PRO A 247 -0.64 14.10 7.22
CA PRO A 247 0.60 14.44 6.51
C PRO A 247 1.38 15.57 7.17
N GLY A 248 2.68 15.39 7.31
CA GLY A 248 3.56 16.39 7.91
C GLY A 248 3.52 16.47 9.44
N ALA A 249 2.89 15.50 10.12
CA ALA A 249 2.83 15.45 11.59
C ALA A 249 4.18 15.20 12.26
N ALA A 250 5.15 14.65 11.53
CA ALA A 250 6.50 14.32 12.03
C ALA A 250 7.50 15.49 11.96
N ARG A 251 7.02 16.76 11.93
CA ARG A 251 7.88 17.95 11.93
C ARG A 251 7.98 18.59 13.30
#